data_d6944b0b49cd9604630cc465abbf9720
#
_entry.id   d6944b0b49cd9604630cc465abbf9720
#
_cell.length_a   1.000
_cell.length_b   1.000
_cell.length_c   1.000
_cell.angle_alpha   90.00
_cell.angle_beta   90.00
_cell.angle_gamma   90.00
#
_symmetry.space_group_name_H-M   'P 1'
#
loop_
_entity.id
_entity.type
_entity.pdbx_description
1 polymer ?
#
loop_
_entity_poly.entity_id
_entity_poly.type
_entity_poly.pdbx_seq_one_letter_code
_entity_poly.pdbx_strand_id
1 'polypeptide(L)'
;TRYEFVTGVQTCALPISKRGFRTLKGFVNAVLRNISRSKEQMPLPDPKDTVKYLSIKYSMPEWIVNLWLPAYGREGTETLLKGLLSIHPVSLRFSTELTEAERESLAEKIEKTGVRLQQSRELPYVYLAQNLENVSELPGFAEGKFTVQDASSALAVEAAGIQPGNTVMDLCAAPGGKTILAAEFAGETGHVVSRDVSEYKTDLIRENLERMNRRNVEVQVYDATVHDPEKEKYADVVLMDVPCSGLGVMGKKRDIKYHATPESLQSITELQRQIVAAGWQYVKPHGVLLYSTCTIHRGENQEMAVWITENFPFVLEEERQLLPGTDETDGFYYARLRRKA
;
A
#
# COMPACT_ATOMS: atom_id res chain seq x y z
N THR A 1 -19.09 -0.16 22.55
CA THR A 1 -17.83 0.21 23.21
C THR A 1 -17.38 -0.77 24.30
N ARG A 2 -18.29 -1.38 25.05
CA ARG A 2 -17.96 -2.38 26.09
C ARG A 2 -17.63 -3.76 25.51
N TYR A 3 -18.21 -4.10 24.35
CA TYR A 3 -18.02 -5.39 23.67
C TYR A 3 -16.68 -5.48 22.94
N GLU A 4 -16.24 -4.44 22.25
CA GLU A 4 -14.97 -4.40 21.51
C GLU A 4 -13.74 -4.53 22.45
N PHE A 5 -13.86 -3.98 23.65
CA PHE A 5 -12.80 -4.04 24.64
C PHE A 5 -12.64 -5.45 25.27
N VAL A 6 -13.76 -6.14 25.49
CA VAL A 6 -13.77 -7.53 26.02
C VAL A 6 -13.22 -8.50 24.97
N THR A 7 -13.56 -8.32 23.70
CA THR A 7 -13.02 -9.12 22.58
C THR A 7 -11.52 -8.91 22.41
N GLY A 8 -11.01 -7.68 22.51
CA GLY A 8 -9.57 -7.41 22.42
C GLY A 8 -8.75 -8.10 23.51
N VAL A 9 -9.20 -8.05 24.77
CA VAL A 9 -8.52 -8.73 25.89
C VAL A 9 -8.60 -10.26 25.75
N GLN A 10 -9.73 -10.82 25.31
CA GLN A 10 -9.85 -12.25 25.06
C GLN A 10 -8.93 -12.71 23.91
N THR A 11 -8.82 -11.93 22.84
CA THR A 11 -7.95 -12.24 21.69
C THR A 11 -6.48 -12.26 22.10
N CYS A 12 -6.03 -11.36 22.97
CA CYS A 12 -4.67 -11.35 23.50
C CYS A 12 -4.35 -12.58 24.38
N ALA A 13 -5.35 -13.15 25.08
CA ALA A 13 -5.17 -14.33 25.95
C ALA A 13 -5.19 -15.67 25.19
N LEU A 14 -5.76 -15.71 23.97
CA LEU A 14 -5.85 -16.93 23.15
C LEU A 14 -4.47 -17.51 22.75
N PRO A 15 -3.48 -16.70 22.27
CA PRO A 15 -2.15 -17.21 21.94
C PRO A 15 -1.44 -17.85 23.14
N ILE A 16 -1.61 -17.30 24.34
CA ILE A 16 -1.03 -17.82 25.58
C ILE A 16 -1.57 -19.23 25.90
N SER A 17 -2.87 -19.41 25.72
CA SER A 17 -3.52 -20.71 25.90
C SER A 17 -3.09 -21.74 24.86
N LYS A 18 -2.93 -21.33 23.59
CA LYS A 18 -2.47 -22.19 22.48
C LYS A 18 -1.02 -22.65 22.62
N ARG A 19 -0.16 -21.84 23.26
CA ARG A 19 1.26 -22.16 23.53
C ARG A 19 1.51 -22.93 24.86
N GLY A 20 0.47 -23.46 25.49
CA GLY A 20 0.60 -24.30 26.69
C GLY A 20 0.64 -23.54 28.03
N PHE A 21 0.60 -22.19 28.01
CA PHE A 21 0.66 -21.38 29.23
C PHE A 21 -0.72 -21.08 29.85
N ARG A 22 -1.62 -22.07 29.86
CA ARG A 22 -3.00 -21.92 30.36
C ARG A 22 -3.09 -21.38 31.80
N THR A 23 -2.13 -21.74 32.65
CA THR A 23 -2.04 -21.29 34.05
C THR A 23 -1.84 -19.78 34.18
N LEU A 24 -1.21 -19.14 33.20
CA LEU A 24 -0.97 -17.68 33.18
C LEU A 24 -2.17 -16.86 32.67
N LYS A 25 -3.21 -17.51 32.13
CA LYS A 25 -4.37 -16.82 31.57
C LYS A 25 -5.04 -15.87 32.56
N GLY A 26 -5.21 -16.30 33.82
CA GLY A 26 -5.82 -15.48 34.87
C GLY A 26 -4.97 -14.24 35.19
N PHE A 27 -3.68 -14.42 35.33
CA PHE A 27 -2.72 -13.35 35.63
C PHE A 27 -2.70 -12.32 34.47
N VAL A 28 -2.52 -12.79 33.24
CA VAL A 28 -2.48 -11.91 32.08
C VAL A 28 -3.79 -11.11 31.89
N ASN A 29 -4.95 -11.76 32.08
CA ASN A 29 -6.23 -11.09 32.04
C ASN A 29 -6.37 -10.04 33.17
N ALA A 30 -5.89 -10.31 34.37
CA ALA A 30 -5.92 -9.36 35.47
C ALA A 30 -5.05 -8.14 35.16
N VAL A 31 -3.82 -8.35 34.67
CA VAL A 31 -2.90 -7.28 34.28
C VAL A 31 -3.51 -6.43 33.16
N LEU A 32 -4.00 -7.05 32.07
CA LEU A 32 -4.59 -6.33 30.94
C LEU A 32 -5.84 -5.54 31.35
N ARG A 33 -6.69 -6.09 32.23
CA ARG A 33 -7.84 -5.37 32.78
C ARG A 33 -7.43 -4.19 33.66
N ASN A 34 -6.38 -4.33 34.46
CA ASN A 34 -5.88 -3.25 35.28
C ASN A 34 -5.31 -2.11 34.42
N ILE A 35 -4.45 -2.43 33.45
CA ILE A 35 -3.94 -1.48 32.45
C ILE A 35 -5.09 -0.75 31.75
N SER A 36 -6.10 -1.50 31.31
CA SER A 36 -7.27 -0.95 30.64
C SER A 36 -8.05 0.07 31.51
N ARG A 37 -8.22 -0.24 32.81
CA ARG A 37 -8.94 0.64 33.74
C ARG A 37 -8.15 1.90 34.10
N SER A 38 -6.82 1.80 34.13
CA SER A 38 -5.92 2.90 34.46
C SER A 38 -5.35 3.64 33.25
N LYS A 39 -5.80 3.30 32.02
CA LYS A 39 -5.26 3.82 30.76
C LYS A 39 -5.20 5.36 30.73
N GLU A 40 -6.26 6.01 31.21
CA GLU A 40 -6.34 7.48 31.23
C GLU A 40 -5.46 8.13 32.34
N GLN A 41 -5.02 7.33 33.30
CA GLN A 41 -4.18 7.78 34.43
C GLN A 41 -2.70 7.40 34.24
N MET A 42 -2.36 6.74 33.11
CA MET A 42 -0.96 6.37 32.85
C MET A 42 -0.12 7.64 32.62
N PRO A 43 0.96 7.82 33.38
CA PRO A 43 1.81 8.98 33.22
C PRO A 43 2.49 8.96 31.84
N LEU A 44 2.30 10.02 31.09
CA LEU A 44 3.07 10.27 29.87
C LEU A 44 4.36 11.03 30.21
N PRO A 45 5.42 10.87 29.41
CA PRO A 45 6.62 11.71 29.53
C PRO A 45 6.31 13.20 29.42
N ASP A 46 7.26 14.05 29.86
CA ASP A 46 7.11 15.50 29.69
C ASP A 46 6.94 15.82 28.18
N PRO A 47 5.89 16.57 27.80
CA PRO A 47 5.70 17.01 26.42
C PRO A 47 6.86 17.81 25.84
N LYS A 48 7.77 18.35 26.67
CA LYS A 48 9.00 19.02 26.23
C LYS A 48 10.00 18.05 25.62
N ASP A 49 10.02 16.80 26.10
CA ASP A 49 10.75 15.70 25.47
C ASP A 49 9.88 15.11 24.35
N THR A 50 9.86 15.81 23.22
CA THR A 50 8.95 15.52 22.11
C THR A 50 9.08 14.09 21.62
N VAL A 51 10.31 13.58 21.47
CA VAL A 51 10.56 12.21 20.94
C VAL A 51 9.96 11.18 21.87
N LYS A 52 10.33 11.21 23.14
CA LYS A 52 9.87 10.26 24.13
C LYS A 52 8.37 10.37 24.37
N TYR A 53 7.83 11.59 24.38
CA TYR A 53 6.40 11.84 24.53
C TYR A 53 5.60 11.20 23.40
N LEU A 54 5.97 11.46 22.14
CA LEU A 54 5.29 10.89 20.96
C LEU A 54 5.48 9.39 20.87
N SER A 55 6.69 8.89 21.16
CA SER A 55 6.98 7.45 21.17
C SER A 55 6.06 6.67 22.12
N ILE A 56 5.96 7.10 23.36
CA ILE A 56 5.12 6.43 24.38
C ILE A 56 3.63 6.63 24.06
N LYS A 57 3.20 7.87 23.76
CA LYS A 57 1.80 8.21 23.50
C LYS A 57 1.21 7.42 22.35
N TYR A 58 1.99 7.21 21.26
CA TYR A 58 1.55 6.55 20.03
C TYR A 58 2.14 5.15 19.84
N SER A 59 2.84 4.63 20.84
CA SER A 59 3.48 3.31 20.76
C SER A 59 4.35 3.15 19.50
N MET A 60 5.20 4.15 19.22
CA MET A 60 6.09 4.19 18.06
C MET A 60 7.55 4.18 18.52
N PRO A 61 8.45 3.37 17.94
CA PRO A 61 9.87 3.42 18.25
C PRO A 61 10.46 4.83 18.11
N GLU A 62 11.32 5.23 19.07
CA GLU A 62 11.90 6.58 19.09
C GLU A 62 12.68 6.91 17.82
N TRP A 63 13.35 5.92 17.23
CA TRP A 63 14.10 6.12 15.99
C TRP A 63 13.19 6.50 14.80
N ILE A 64 11.96 5.96 14.71
CA ILE A 64 10.97 6.34 13.69
C ILE A 64 10.46 7.75 13.95
N VAL A 65 10.19 8.12 15.20
CA VAL A 65 9.81 9.49 15.56
C VAL A 65 10.92 10.47 15.18
N ASN A 66 12.19 10.12 15.47
CA ASN A 66 13.37 10.91 15.07
C ASN A 66 13.53 11.03 13.56
N LEU A 67 13.14 10.00 12.79
CA LEU A 67 13.16 10.02 11.34
C LEU A 67 12.16 11.02 10.76
N TRP A 68 10.98 11.15 11.38
CA TRP A 68 9.88 11.97 10.84
C TRP A 68 9.88 13.41 11.35
N LEU A 69 10.36 13.68 12.56
CA LEU A 69 10.38 15.03 13.13
C LEU A 69 11.08 16.08 12.24
N PRO A 70 12.27 15.80 11.64
CA PRO A 70 12.92 16.75 10.73
C PRO A 70 12.14 16.99 9.44
N ALA A 71 11.43 15.96 8.95
CA ALA A 71 10.72 16.01 7.68
C ALA A 71 9.34 16.66 7.77
N TYR A 72 8.61 16.42 8.87
CA TYR A 72 7.21 16.81 9.02
C TYR A 72 6.94 17.77 10.17
N GLY A 73 7.96 18.08 10.97
CA GLY A 73 7.79 18.86 12.20
C GLY A 73 6.99 18.12 13.28
N ARG A 74 6.80 18.74 14.43
CA ARG A 74 6.08 18.11 15.56
C ARG A 74 4.60 17.85 15.25
N GLU A 75 3.90 18.82 14.71
CA GLU A 75 2.46 18.72 14.43
C GLU A 75 2.19 17.72 13.31
N GLY A 76 2.97 17.75 12.22
CA GLY A 76 2.86 16.79 11.12
C GLY A 76 3.16 15.37 11.58
N THR A 77 4.23 15.17 12.36
CA THR A 77 4.56 13.87 12.94
C THR A 77 3.44 13.36 13.86
N GLU A 78 2.86 14.20 14.68
CA GLU A 78 1.76 13.79 15.56
C GLU A 78 0.50 13.43 14.74
N THR A 79 0.21 14.16 13.66
CA THR A 79 -0.89 13.83 12.73
C THR A 79 -0.68 12.47 12.06
N LEU A 80 0.54 12.19 11.56
CA LEU A 80 0.91 10.88 11.03
C LEU A 80 0.69 9.75 12.04
N LEU A 81 1.18 9.94 13.26
CA LEU A 81 1.06 8.95 14.33
C LEU A 81 -0.41 8.67 14.71
N LYS A 82 -1.25 9.71 14.75
CA LYS A 82 -2.70 9.57 14.95
C LYS A 82 -3.35 8.82 13.79
N GLY A 83 -3.00 9.19 12.56
CA GLY A 83 -3.49 8.54 11.35
C GLY A 83 -3.19 7.04 11.35
N LEU A 84 -1.96 6.66 11.63
CA LEU A 84 -1.54 5.24 11.70
C LEU A 84 -2.23 4.42 12.81
N LEU A 85 -2.71 5.07 13.87
CA LEU A 85 -3.49 4.41 14.93
C LEU A 85 -4.99 4.40 14.68
N SER A 86 -5.47 5.14 13.70
CA SER A 86 -6.89 5.16 13.36
C SER A 86 -7.36 3.82 12.77
N ILE A 87 -8.68 3.64 12.72
CA ILE A 87 -9.28 2.49 12.03
C ILE A 87 -9.22 2.80 10.54
N HIS A 88 -8.50 1.97 9.80
CA HIS A 88 -8.43 2.08 8.35
C HIS A 88 -9.52 1.19 7.73
N PRO A 89 -10.48 1.77 7.00
CA PRO A 89 -11.43 0.98 6.24
C PRO A 89 -10.71 0.19 5.13
N VAL A 90 -11.33 -0.90 4.69
CA VAL A 90 -10.83 -1.65 3.54
C VAL A 90 -11.26 -0.92 2.27
N SER A 91 -10.33 -0.64 1.36
CA SER A 91 -10.66 -0.03 0.08
C SER A 91 -11.04 -1.11 -0.94
N LEU A 92 -12.21 -0.96 -1.53
CA LEU A 92 -12.73 -1.78 -2.62
C LEU A 92 -12.64 -0.97 -3.91
N ARG A 93 -11.78 -1.38 -4.84
CA ARG A 93 -11.71 -0.78 -6.17
C ARG A 93 -12.62 -1.54 -7.12
N PHE A 94 -13.70 -0.91 -7.53
CA PHE A 94 -14.61 -1.45 -8.56
C PHE A 94 -13.91 -1.37 -9.93
N SER A 95 -14.25 -2.30 -10.83
CA SER A 95 -13.70 -2.27 -12.20
C SER A 95 -14.08 -0.95 -12.88
N THR A 96 -13.12 -0.34 -13.56
CA THR A 96 -13.32 0.91 -14.30
C THR A 96 -14.20 0.71 -15.54
N GLU A 97 -14.40 -0.53 -15.97
CA GLU A 97 -15.30 -0.90 -17.07
C GLU A 97 -16.78 -0.85 -16.68
N LEU A 98 -17.10 -0.83 -15.37
CA LEU A 98 -18.47 -0.67 -14.91
C LEU A 98 -18.94 0.76 -15.15
N THR A 99 -20.12 0.91 -15.72
CA THR A 99 -20.83 2.19 -15.79
C THR A 99 -21.15 2.72 -14.39
N GLU A 100 -21.44 3.99 -14.28
CA GLU A 100 -21.84 4.61 -12.99
C GLU A 100 -23.05 3.90 -12.38
N ALA A 101 -24.09 3.65 -13.18
CA ALA A 101 -25.30 2.94 -12.74
C ALA A 101 -25.00 1.50 -12.24
N GLU A 102 -24.06 0.80 -12.90
CA GLU A 102 -23.64 -0.54 -12.45
C GLU A 102 -22.87 -0.48 -11.14
N ARG A 103 -22.00 0.52 -10.96
CA ARG A 103 -21.29 0.75 -9.70
C ARG A 103 -22.25 1.06 -8.55
N GLU A 104 -23.22 1.95 -8.78
CA GLU A 104 -24.26 2.27 -7.79
C GLU A 104 -25.07 1.04 -7.40
N SER A 105 -25.58 0.29 -8.40
CA SER A 105 -26.32 -0.95 -8.15
C SER A 105 -25.51 -1.99 -7.38
N LEU A 106 -24.21 -2.11 -7.66
CA LEU A 106 -23.33 -3.02 -6.94
C LEU A 106 -23.10 -2.54 -5.51
N ALA A 107 -22.88 -1.24 -5.30
CA ALA A 107 -22.71 -0.65 -3.98
C ALA A 107 -23.94 -0.88 -3.10
N GLU A 108 -25.14 -0.64 -3.62
CA GLU A 108 -26.40 -0.93 -2.92
C GLU A 108 -26.53 -2.42 -2.51
N LYS A 109 -26.13 -3.35 -3.39
CA LYS A 109 -26.16 -4.79 -3.07
C LYS A 109 -25.20 -5.14 -1.94
N ILE A 110 -23.99 -4.53 -1.94
CA ILE A 110 -23.02 -4.73 -0.88
C ILE A 110 -23.54 -4.13 0.43
N GLU A 111 -24.12 -2.93 0.41
CA GLU A 111 -24.66 -2.30 1.63
C GLU A 111 -25.82 -3.09 2.26
N LYS A 112 -26.63 -3.79 1.46
CA LYS A 112 -27.67 -4.72 1.97
C LYS A 112 -27.10 -5.89 2.78
N THR A 113 -25.80 -6.18 2.69
CA THR A 113 -25.14 -7.18 3.56
C THR A 113 -24.75 -6.64 4.94
N GLY A 114 -24.92 -5.33 5.21
CA GLY A 114 -24.54 -4.66 6.47
C GLY A 114 -23.21 -3.95 6.40
N VAL A 115 -22.47 -4.06 5.30
CA VAL A 115 -21.27 -3.25 5.01
C VAL A 115 -21.70 -1.82 4.71
N ARG A 116 -20.95 -0.83 5.21
CA ARG A 116 -21.13 0.58 4.86
C ARG A 116 -20.05 0.98 3.85
N LEU A 117 -20.47 1.56 2.75
CA LEU A 117 -19.58 2.06 1.72
C LEU A 117 -19.55 3.59 1.71
N GLN A 118 -18.37 4.15 1.63
CA GLN A 118 -18.14 5.57 1.38
C GLN A 118 -17.31 5.69 0.11
N GLN A 119 -17.81 6.36 -0.92
CA GLN A 119 -17.07 6.61 -2.14
C GLN A 119 -15.86 7.50 -1.84
N SER A 120 -14.71 7.18 -2.42
CA SER A 120 -13.51 8.00 -2.35
C SER A 120 -13.73 9.38 -2.99
N ARG A 121 -13.14 10.40 -2.42
CA ARG A 121 -13.23 11.77 -2.96
C ARG A 121 -12.45 11.95 -4.26
N GLU A 122 -11.38 11.19 -4.45
CA GLU A 122 -10.48 11.34 -5.59
C GLU A 122 -10.78 10.35 -6.72
N LEU A 123 -11.29 9.15 -6.39
CA LEU A 123 -11.50 8.07 -7.35
C LEU A 123 -12.96 7.58 -7.31
N PRO A 124 -13.78 7.88 -8.32
CA PRO A 124 -15.21 7.56 -8.30
C PRO A 124 -15.52 6.05 -8.35
N TYR A 125 -14.54 5.22 -8.63
CA TYR A 125 -14.65 3.76 -8.66
C TYR A 125 -13.99 3.08 -7.44
N VAL A 126 -13.58 3.85 -6.42
CA VAL A 126 -13.05 3.32 -5.15
C VAL A 126 -14.00 3.63 -4.02
N TYR A 127 -14.26 2.62 -3.20
CA TYR A 127 -15.15 2.72 -2.04
C TYR A 127 -14.42 2.25 -0.77
N LEU A 128 -14.57 3.01 0.30
CA LEU A 128 -14.07 2.69 1.63
C LEU A 128 -15.13 1.87 2.38
N ALA A 129 -14.84 0.61 2.67
CA ALA A 129 -15.76 -0.33 3.29
C ALA A 129 -15.53 -0.42 4.80
N GLN A 130 -16.59 -0.19 5.58
CA GLN A 130 -16.63 -0.38 7.03
C GLN A 130 -17.52 -1.57 7.37
N ASN A 131 -17.29 -2.20 8.53
CA ASN A 131 -18.02 -3.39 8.99
C ASN A 131 -17.86 -4.59 8.04
N LEU A 132 -16.75 -4.67 7.31
CA LEU A 132 -16.44 -5.77 6.40
C LEU A 132 -15.76 -6.90 7.18
N GLU A 133 -16.39 -8.08 7.22
CA GLU A 133 -15.84 -9.28 7.86
C GLU A 133 -15.12 -10.17 6.84
N ASN A 134 -15.76 -10.44 5.71
CA ASN A 134 -15.21 -11.30 4.66
C ASN A 134 -15.53 -10.73 3.27
N VAL A 135 -14.47 -10.33 2.55
CA VAL A 135 -14.60 -9.75 1.22
C VAL A 135 -15.09 -10.75 0.18
N SER A 136 -14.74 -12.05 0.33
CA SER A 136 -15.09 -13.08 -0.64
C SER A 136 -16.57 -13.42 -0.68
N GLU A 137 -17.32 -13.04 0.36
CA GLU A 137 -18.76 -13.26 0.45
C GLU A 137 -19.59 -12.10 -0.12
N LEU A 138 -18.92 -10.99 -0.46
CA LEU A 138 -19.64 -9.83 -1.00
C LEU A 138 -20.14 -10.08 -2.43
N PRO A 139 -21.36 -9.59 -2.76
CA PRO A 139 -21.87 -9.61 -4.13
C PRO A 139 -20.90 -8.95 -5.10
N GLY A 140 -20.57 -9.61 -6.19
CA GLY A 140 -19.68 -9.10 -7.24
C GLY A 140 -18.20 -9.43 -7.05
N PHE A 141 -17.76 -9.99 -5.92
CA PHE A 141 -16.35 -10.37 -5.73
C PHE A 141 -15.97 -11.57 -6.60
N ALA A 142 -16.73 -12.66 -6.54
CA ALA A 142 -16.46 -13.84 -7.34
C ALA A 142 -16.62 -13.57 -8.85
N GLU A 143 -17.51 -12.65 -9.21
CA GLU A 143 -17.74 -12.22 -10.59
C GLU A 143 -16.68 -11.21 -11.09
N GLY A 144 -15.68 -10.90 -10.29
CA GLY A 144 -14.59 -10.01 -10.68
C GLY A 144 -14.99 -8.55 -10.88
N LYS A 145 -16.10 -8.09 -10.27
CA LYS A 145 -16.57 -6.71 -10.42
C LYS A 145 -15.76 -5.70 -9.59
N PHE A 146 -15.03 -6.18 -8.61
CA PHE A 146 -14.13 -5.36 -7.78
C PHE A 146 -12.99 -6.19 -7.18
N THR A 147 -11.99 -5.49 -6.68
CA THR A 147 -10.86 -6.06 -5.95
C THR A 147 -10.53 -5.22 -4.71
N VAL A 148 -9.81 -5.80 -3.76
CA VAL A 148 -9.24 -5.05 -2.63
C VAL A 148 -7.98 -4.35 -3.12
N GLN A 149 -8.03 -3.03 -3.17
CA GLN A 149 -6.87 -2.20 -3.53
C GLN A 149 -6.99 -0.85 -2.85
N ASP A 150 -5.92 -0.41 -2.18
CA ASP A 150 -5.90 0.91 -1.57
C ASP A 150 -6.01 2.02 -2.62
N ALA A 151 -6.75 3.09 -2.28
CA ALA A 151 -6.93 4.23 -3.18
C ALA A 151 -5.60 4.85 -3.62
N SER A 152 -4.60 4.88 -2.73
CA SER A 152 -3.26 5.37 -3.06
C SER A 152 -2.59 4.60 -4.18
N SER A 153 -2.74 3.26 -4.18
CA SER A 153 -2.23 2.40 -5.25
C SER A 153 -2.94 2.65 -6.58
N ALA A 154 -4.24 2.93 -6.55
CA ALA A 154 -5.00 3.27 -7.75
C ALA A 154 -4.63 4.66 -8.28
N LEU A 155 -4.47 5.66 -7.40
CA LEU A 155 -3.98 7.00 -7.76
C LEU A 155 -2.63 6.97 -8.48
N ALA A 156 -1.71 6.09 -8.05
CA ALA A 156 -0.42 5.93 -8.71
C ALA A 156 -0.58 5.43 -10.16
N VAL A 157 -1.49 4.47 -10.40
CA VAL A 157 -1.74 3.97 -11.76
C VAL A 157 -2.45 5.02 -12.63
N GLU A 158 -3.37 5.81 -12.05
CA GLU A 158 -3.96 6.99 -12.73
C GLU A 158 -2.87 7.98 -13.17
N ALA A 159 -1.96 8.32 -12.25
CA ALA A 159 -0.87 9.24 -12.53
C ALA A 159 0.07 8.73 -13.64
N ALA A 160 0.17 7.42 -13.85
CA ALA A 160 0.95 6.85 -14.95
C ALA A 160 0.42 7.27 -16.33
N GLY A 161 -0.87 7.61 -16.44
CA GLY A 161 -1.49 8.13 -17.67
C GLY A 161 -1.57 7.09 -18.78
N ILE A 162 -1.82 5.83 -18.44
CA ILE A 162 -1.96 4.73 -19.40
C ILE A 162 -3.12 5.02 -20.36
N GLN A 163 -2.88 4.82 -21.65
CA GLN A 163 -3.87 5.02 -22.70
C GLN A 163 -4.27 3.68 -23.35
N PRO A 164 -5.49 3.58 -23.91
CA PRO A 164 -5.88 2.42 -24.69
C PRO A 164 -4.85 2.09 -25.78
N GLY A 165 -4.48 0.83 -25.90
CA GLY A 165 -3.45 0.34 -26.83
C GLY A 165 -2.02 0.42 -26.32
N ASN A 166 -1.76 0.98 -25.13
CA ASN A 166 -0.41 1.01 -24.57
C ASN A 166 0.12 -0.39 -24.22
N THR A 167 1.42 -0.54 -24.37
CA THR A 167 2.19 -1.63 -23.76
C THR A 167 2.70 -1.18 -22.39
N VAL A 168 2.35 -1.93 -21.35
CA VAL A 168 2.73 -1.64 -19.96
C VAL A 168 3.60 -2.77 -19.41
N MET A 169 4.62 -2.45 -18.61
CA MET A 169 5.34 -3.43 -17.80
C MET A 169 5.19 -3.10 -16.32
N ASP A 170 4.82 -4.08 -15.51
CA ASP A 170 4.75 -4.01 -14.04
C ASP A 170 5.82 -4.93 -13.46
N LEU A 171 6.87 -4.37 -12.85
CA LEU A 171 8.09 -5.10 -12.51
C LEU A 171 8.07 -5.78 -11.13
N CYS A 172 7.17 -5.35 -10.23
CA CYS A 172 7.03 -5.89 -8.87
C CYS A 172 5.54 -6.06 -8.55
N ALA A 173 4.87 -6.86 -9.37
CA ALA A 173 3.43 -6.76 -9.59
C ALA A 173 2.55 -7.38 -8.49
N ALA A 174 3.06 -8.37 -7.75
CA ALA A 174 2.20 -9.12 -6.82
C ALA A 174 1.58 -8.24 -5.71
N PRO A 175 0.31 -8.47 -5.41
CA PRO A 175 -0.59 -9.54 -5.87
C PRO A 175 -1.39 -9.21 -7.14
N GLY A 176 -1.04 -8.18 -7.93
CA GLY A 176 -1.63 -7.88 -9.23
C GLY A 176 -2.63 -6.72 -9.27
N GLY A 177 -2.84 -5.99 -8.17
CA GLY A 177 -3.82 -4.92 -8.13
C GLY A 177 -3.54 -3.78 -9.12
N LYS A 178 -2.26 -3.33 -9.23
CA LYS A 178 -1.83 -2.31 -10.20
C LYS A 178 -1.84 -2.85 -11.62
N THR A 179 -1.38 -4.08 -11.83
CA THR A 179 -1.46 -4.79 -13.10
C THR A 179 -2.88 -4.83 -13.66
N ILE A 180 -3.87 -5.20 -12.83
CA ILE A 180 -5.28 -5.27 -13.23
C ILE A 180 -5.79 -3.90 -13.67
N LEU A 181 -5.53 -2.86 -12.88
CA LEU A 181 -5.95 -1.49 -13.24
C LEU A 181 -5.25 -0.99 -14.51
N ALA A 182 -3.95 -1.30 -14.65
CA ALA A 182 -3.21 -0.98 -15.88
C ALA A 182 -3.79 -1.71 -17.11
N ALA A 183 -4.22 -2.96 -16.94
CA ALA A 183 -4.86 -3.73 -18.00
C ALA A 183 -6.25 -3.19 -18.38
N GLU A 184 -7.01 -2.69 -17.40
CA GLU A 184 -8.28 -2.00 -17.64
C GLU A 184 -8.07 -0.72 -18.48
N PHE A 185 -7.07 0.11 -18.11
CA PHE A 185 -6.78 1.34 -18.85
C PHE A 185 -6.19 1.09 -20.24
N ALA A 186 -5.31 0.10 -20.37
CA ALA A 186 -4.74 -0.27 -21.67
C ALA A 186 -5.80 -0.84 -22.63
N GLY A 187 -6.91 -1.36 -22.11
CA GLY A 187 -8.02 -1.88 -22.88
C GLY A 187 -7.67 -3.15 -23.69
N GLU A 188 -8.59 -3.63 -24.50
CA GLU A 188 -8.45 -4.88 -25.26
C GLU A 188 -7.29 -4.86 -26.27
N THR A 189 -6.93 -3.69 -26.79
CA THR A 189 -5.83 -3.52 -27.76
C THR A 189 -4.47 -3.29 -27.11
N GLY A 190 -4.45 -3.06 -25.80
CA GLY A 190 -3.23 -2.91 -25.04
C GLY A 190 -2.70 -4.24 -24.51
N HIS A 191 -1.47 -4.21 -24.04
CA HIS A 191 -0.80 -5.39 -23.50
C HIS A 191 -0.04 -5.06 -22.21
N VAL A 192 -0.16 -5.92 -21.20
CA VAL A 192 0.56 -5.75 -19.92
C VAL A 192 1.48 -6.95 -19.70
N VAL A 193 2.76 -6.70 -19.42
CA VAL A 193 3.69 -7.70 -18.93
C VAL A 193 3.85 -7.50 -17.43
N SER A 194 3.42 -8.48 -16.65
CA SER A 194 3.41 -8.48 -15.19
C SER A 194 4.48 -9.41 -14.65
N ARG A 195 5.45 -8.88 -13.90
CA ARG A 195 6.61 -9.61 -13.38
C ARG A 195 6.66 -9.59 -11.86
N ASP A 196 7.06 -10.71 -11.27
CA ASP A 196 7.48 -10.78 -9.87
C ASP A 196 8.52 -11.89 -9.67
N VAL A 197 9.25 -11.82 -8.54
CA VAL A 197 10.47 -12.62 -8.32
C VAL A 197 10.23 -14.11 -8.09
N SER A 198 9.02 -14.57 -7.78
CA SER A 198 8.75 -15.98 -7.42
C SER A 198 7.44 -16.52 -7.98
N GLU A 199 7.39 -17.83 -8.22
CA GLU A 199 6.17 -18.54 -8.65
C GLU A 199 4.99 -18.27 -7.72
N TYR A 200 5.19 -18.37 -6.40
CA TYR A 200 4.15 -18.08 -5.42
C TYR A 200 3.51 -16.71 -5.63
N LYS A 201 4.31 -15.69 -5.90
CA LYS A 201 3.82 -14.33 -6.12
C LYS A 201 3.12 -14.21 -7.48
N THR A 202 3.67 -14.83 -8.52
CA THR A 202 3.02 -14.81 -9.84
C THR A 202 1.72 -15.62 -9.87
N ASP A 203 1.59 -16.65 -9.06
CA ASP A 203 0.33 -17.39 -8.91
C ASP A 203 -0.77 -16.51 -8.32
N LEU A 204 -0.45 -15.68 -7.31
CA LEU A 204 -1.40 -14.69 -6.78
C LEU A 204 -1.87 -13.70 -7.86
N ILE A 205 -0.96 -13.30 -8.76
CA ILE A 205 -1.33 -12.44 -9.89
C ILE A 205 -2.29 -13.18 -10.83
N ARG A 206 -1.95 -14.43 -11.22
CA ARG A 206 -2.79 -15.26 -12.11
C ARG A 206 -4.19 -15.48 -11.56
N GLU A 207 -4.31 -15.84 -10.27
CA GLU A 207 -5.60 -16.02 -9.58
C GLU A 207 -6.45 -14.75 -9.64
N ASN A 208 -5.87 -13.58 -9.37
CA ASN A 208 -6.58 -12.31 -9.43
C ASN A 208 -6.96 -11.91 -10.86
N LEU A 209 -6.09 -12.16 -11.86
CA LEU A 209 -6.38 -11.92 -13.27
C LEU A 209 -7.54 -12.80 -13.77
N GLU A 210 -7.54 -14.08 -13.41
CA GLU A 210 -8.62 -15.02 -13.74
C GLU A 210 -9.94 -14.55 -13.14
N ARG A 211 -9.95 -14.25 -11.83
CA ARG A 211 -11.14 -13.75 -11.14
C ARG A 211 -11.68 -12.46 -11.75
N MET A 212 -10.78 -11.53 -12.12
CA MET A 212 -11.14 -10.22 -12.73
C MET A 212 -11.32 -10.31 -14.25
N ASN A 213 -11.22 -11.52 -14.84
CA ASN A 213 -11.34 -11.78 -16.29
C ASN A 213 -10.42 -10.92 -17.16
N ARG A 214 -9.14 -10.76 -16.76
CA ARG A 214 -8.13 -9.99 -17.52
C ARG A 214 -7.32 -10.91 -18.43
N ARG A 215 -7.42 -10.73 -19.75
CA ARG A 215 -6.78 -11.61 -20.76
C ARG A 215 -5.62 -10.95 -21.51
N ASN A 216 -5.50 -9.64 -21.41
CA ASN A 216 -4.45 -8.84 -22.04
C ASN A 216 -3.19 -8.72 -21.17
N VAL A 217 -2.95 -9.67 -20.27
CA VAL A 217 -1.82 -9.68 -19.34
C VAL A 217 -1.00 -10.96 -19.50
N GLU A 218 0.30 -10.80 -19.72
CA GLU A 218 1.31 -11.87 -19.66
C GLU A 218 1.99 -11.84 -18.28
N VAL A 219 2.03 -12.98 -17.58
CA VAL A 219 2.65 -13.10 -16.25
C VAL A 219 3.94 -13.89 -16.32
N GLN A 220 5.03 -13.29 -15.85
CA GLN A 220 6.38 -13.86 -15.89
C GLN A 220 7.00 -13.87 -14.48
N VAL A 221 7.68 -14.97 -14.12
CA VAL A 221 8.62 -14.99 -12.99
C VAL A 221 9.91 -14.34 -13.46
N TYR A 222 10.27 -13.22 -12.85
CA TYR A 222 11.46 -12.48 -13.23
C TYR A 222 12.00 -11.64 -12.05
N ASP A 223 13.31 -11.68 -11.86
CA ASP A 223 13.98 -10.84 -10.87
C ASP A 223 14.18 -9.43 -11.42
N ALA A 224 13.50 -8.45 -10.85
CA ALA A 224 13.54 -7.05 -11.30
C ALA A 224 14.94 -6.41 -11.16
N THR A 225 15.87 -7.02 -10.44
CA THR A 225 17.28 -6.55 -10.35
C THR A 225 18.13 -7.01 -11.54
N VAL A 226 17.61 -7.91 -12.38
CA VAL A 226 18.29 -8.43 -13.57
C VAL A 226 17.77 -7.71 -14.81
N HIS A 227 18.68 -7.17 -15.61
CA HIS A 227 18.32 -6.52 -16.87
C HIS A 227 17.93 -7.53 -17.94
N ASP A 228 16.83 -7.26 -18.66
CA ASP A 228 16.33 -8.05 -19.79
C ASP A 228 16.56 -7.29 -21.10
N PRO A 229 17.60 -7.63 -21.89
CA PRO A 229 17.91 -6.91 -23.13
C PRO A 229 16.79 -6.99 -24.19
N GLU A 230 15.97 -8.05 -24.15
CA GLU A 230 14.87 -8.23 -25.11
C GLU A 230 13.71 -7.24 -24.90
N LYS A 231 13.67 -6.61 -23.74
CA LYS A 231 12.63 -5.65 -23.35
C LYS A 231 13.08 -4.19 -23.38
N GLU A 232 14.26 -3.89 -23.91
CA GLU A 232 14.69 -2.50 -24.06
C GLU A 232 13.76 -1.70 -24.98
N LYS A 233 13.34 -0.52 -24.52
CA LYS A 233 12.41 0.39 -25.23
C LYS A 233 11.09 -0.29 -25.63
N TYR A 234 10.63 -1.21 -24.80
CA TYR A 234 9.49 -2.06 -25.11
C TYR A 234 8.16 -1.44 -24.68
N ALA A 235 8.12 -0.80 -23.49
CA ALA A 235 6.89 -0.34 -22.87
C ALA A 235 6.66 1.17 -23.02
N ASP A 236 5.42 1.56 -23.25
CA ASP A 236 4.96 2.95 -23.19
C ASP A 236 4.96 3.44 -21.74
N VAL A 237 4.61 2.55 -20.81
CA VAL A 237 4.60 2.80 -19.38
C VAL A 237 5.26 1.63 -18.65
N VAL A 238 6.17 1.92 -17.72
CA VAL A 238 6.74 0.96 -16.77
C VAL A 238 6.30 1.34 -15.37
N LEU A 239 5.66 0.40 -14.67
CA LEU A 239 5.29 0.52 -13.26
C LEU A 239 6.40 -0.13 -12.42
N MET A 240 6.95 0.63 -11.49
CA MET A 240 7.92 0.18 -10.50
C MET A 240 7.37 0.44 -9.09
N ASP A 241 6.39 -0.41 -8.67
CA ASP A 241 5.94 -0.45 -7.28
C ASP A 241 6.90 -1.30 -6.46
N VAL A 242 8.02 -0.70 -6.13
CA VAL A 242 9.18 -1.43 -5.63
C VAL A 242 9.01 -1.91 -4.19
N PRO A 243 9.69 -3.01 -3.78
CA PRO A 243 9.79 -3.39 -2.38
C PRO A 243 10.28 -2.20 -1.54
N CYS A 244 9.63 -1.94 -0.41
CA CYS A 244 9.91 -0.78 0.42
C CYS A 244 9.78 -1.11 1.92
N SER A 245 10.18 -0.19 2.78
CA SER A 245 10.11 -0.35 4.24
C SER A 245 8.69 -0.53 4.78
N GLY A 246 7.68 -0.09 4.03
CA GLY A 246 6.28 -0.21 4.43
C GLY A 246 5.86 0.71 5.58
N LEU A 247 6.65 1.73 5.91
CA LEU A 247 6.34 2.64 7.03
C LEU A 247 5.03 3.41 6.83
N GLY A 248 4.50 3.48 5.60
CA GLY A 248 3.22 4.11 5.30
C GLY A 248 2.00 3.25 5.63
N VAL A 249 2.18 1.91 5.68
CA VAL A 249 1.08 0.95 5.89
C VAL A 249 1.06 0.34 7.30
N MET A 250 1.80 0.90 8.24
CA MET A 250 1.87 0.43 9.63
C MET A 250 0.51 0.47 10.36
N GLY A 251 -0.45 1.24 9.88
CA GLY A 251 -1.81 1.21 10.39
C GLY A 251 -2.47 -0.16 10.22
N LYS A 252 -2.23 -0.81 9.09
CA LYS A 252 -2.73 -2.15 8.73
C LYS A 252 -1.75 -3.28 9.11
N LYS A 253 -0.43 -3.03 9.03
CA LYS A 253 0.66 -3.99 9.31
C LYS A 253 1.52 -3.50 10.47
N ARG A 254 1.01 -3.64 11.69
CA ARG A 254 1.60 -3.03 12.90
C ARG A 254 2.94 -3.63 13.34
N ASP A 255 3.29 -4.80 12.86
CA ASP A 255 4.54 -5.50 13.12
C ASP A 255 5.74 -4.85 12.40
N ILE A 256 5.52 -4.14 11.30
CA ILE A 256 6.57 -3.45 10.53
C ILE A 256 7.47 -2.61 11.45
N LYS A 257 6.90 -1.82 12.36
CA LYS A 257 7.67 -0.94 13.26
C LYS A 257 8.64 -1.67 14.20
N TYR A 258 8.50 -2.98 14.38
CA TYR A 258 9.38 -3.80 15.22
C TYR A 258 10.44 -4.55 14.41
N HIS A 259 10.27 -4.65 13.10
CA HIS A 259 11.21 -5.32 12.19
C HIS A 259 12.05 -4.33 11.38
N ALA A 260 11.52 -3.12 11.14
CA ALA A 260 12.26 -2.06 10.48
C ALA A 260 13.38 -1.52 11.39
N THR A 261 14.55 -1.29 10.79
CA THR A 261 15.73 -0.66 11.42
C THR A 261 16.36 0.34 10.46
N PRO A 262 17.18 1.30 10.92
CA PRO A 262 17.91 2.20 10.02
C PRO A 262 18.74 1.45 8.96
N GLU A 263 19.37 0.33 9.33
CA GLU A 263 20.18 -0.49 8.42
C GLU A 263 19.30 -1.17 7.36
N SER A 264 18.09 -1.65 7.74
CA SER A 264 17.14 -2.25 6.79
C SER A 264 16.60 -1.20 5.80
N LEU A 265 16.43 0.06 6.23
CA LEU A 265 16.05 1.15 5.32
C LEU A 265 17.13 1.42 4.27
N GLN A 266 18.40 1.40 4.67
CA GLN A 266 19.50 1.56 3.73
C GLN A 266 19.57 0.41 2.73
N SER A 267 19.44 -0.83 3.21
CA SER A 267 19.46 -2.02 2.35
C SER A 267 18.32 -2.04 1.34
N ILE A 268 17.11 -1.63 1.75
CA ILE A 268 15.95 -1.60 0.85
C ILE A 268 16.10 -0.49 -0.21
N THR A 269 16.64 0.68 0.17
CA THR A 269 16.92 1.76 -0.77
C THR A 269 17.93 1.34 -1.84
N GLU A 270 18.95 0.55 -1.46
CA GLU A 270 19.91 0.01 -2.42
C GLU A 270 19.27 -1.01 -3.36
N LEU A 271 18.39 -1.89 -2.87
CA LEU A 271 17.60 -2.79 -3.70
C LEU A 271 16.72 -2.02 -4.71
N GLN A 272 16.09 -0.94 -4.28
CA GLN A 272 15.28 -0.08 -5.15
C GLN A 272 16.13 0.53 -6.27
N ARG A 273 17.34 0.99 -5.97
CA ARG A 273 18.30 1.49 -6.98
C ARG A 273 18.67 0.41 -8.00
N GLN A 274 18.92 -0.82 -7.56
CA GLN A 274 19.22 -1.95 -8.44
C GLN A 274 18.05 -2.25 -9.38
N ILE A 275 16.81 -2.26 -8.88
CA ILE A 275 15.60 -2.45 -9.68
C ILE A 275 15.47 -1.35 -10.74
N VAL A 276 15.63 -0.08 -10.34
CA VAL A 276 15.56 1.05 -11.27
C VAL A 276 16.67 0.95 -12.32
N ALA A 277 17.91 0.66 -11.91
CA ALA A 277 19.05 0.53 -12.81
C ALA A 277 18.88 -0.59 -13.86
N ALA A 278 18.22 -1.70 -13.48
CA ALA A 278 17.93 -2.79 -14.40
C ALA A 278 16.75 -2.46 -15.34
N GLY A 279 15.71 -1.80 -14.84
CA GLY A 279 14.42 -1.69 -15.54
C GLY A 279 14.17 -0.37 -16.29
N TRP A 280 14.95 0.68 -16.06
CA TRP A 280 14.70 1.98 -16.69
C TRP A 280 14.75 1.93 -18.24
N GLN A 281 15.56 1.03 -18.80
CA GLN A 281 15.76 0.87 -20.23
C GLN A 281 14.51 0.32 -20.95
N TYR A 282 13.60 -0.32 -20.21
CA TYR A 282 12.36 -0.86 -20.80
C TYR A 282 11.39 0.24 -21.25
N VAL A 283 11.48 1.42 -20.67
CA VAL A 283 10.65 2.57 -21.06
C VAL A 283 11.05 3.03 -22.46
N LYS A 284 10.08 3.18 -23.39
CA LYS A 284 10.31 3.80 -24.71
C LYS A 284 10.80 5.25 -24.57
N PRO A 285 11.52 5.83 -25.57
CA PRO A 285 11.68 7.27 -25.64
C PRO A 285 10.31 7.98 -25.53
N HIS A 286 10.22 9.03 -24.71
CA HIS A 286 8.98 9.72 -24.36
C HIS A 286 7.95 8.89 -23.57
N GLY A 287 8.26 7.65 -23.21
CA GLY A 287 7.43 6.82 -22.33
C GLY A 287 7.52 7.26 -20.87
N VAL A 288 6.72 6.63 -20.04
CA VAL A 288 6.60 6.95 -18.60
C VAL A 288 7.21 5.85 -17.75
N LEU A 289 8.00 6.24 -16.78
CA LEU A 289 8.33 5.45 -15.60
C LEU A 289 7.47 5.95 -14.45
N LEU A 290 6.63 5.10 -13.87
CA LEU A 290 5.96 5.35 -12.61
C LEU A 290 6.71 4.62 -11.51
N TYR A 291 7.39 5.35 -10.66
CA TYR A 291 8.01 4.84 -9.43
C TYR A 291 7.05 5.00 -8.26
N SER A 292 6.84 3.97 -7.45
CA SER A 292 5.96 4.05 -6.29
C SER A 292 6.40 3.17 -5.12
N THR A 293 6.00 3.57 -3.91
CA THR A 293 6.28 2.87 -2.64
C THR A 293 5.13 3.03 -1.66
N CYS A 294 4.93 2.05 -0.79
CA CYS A 294 3.99 2.15 0.33
C CYS A 294 4.68 2.66 1.63
N THR A 295 5.59 3.62 1.51
CA THR A 295 6.30 4.22 2.64
C THR A 295 6.18 5.74 2.67
N ILE A 296 6.53 6.33 3.81
CA ILE A 296 6.64 7.78 4.00
C ILE A 296 8.09 8.20 4.32
N HIS A 297 9.04 7.33 3.98
CA HIS A 297 10.47 7.60 4.16
C HIS A 297 11.03 8.34 2.95
N ARG A 298 11.57 9.57 3.17
CA ARG A 298 12.07 10.44 2.10
C ARG A 298 13.19 9.81 1.28
N GLY A 299 14.07 9.03 1.93
CA GLY A 299 15.18 8.34 1.26
C GLY A 299 14.73 7.32 0.21
N GLU A 300 13.57 6.69 0.43
CA GLU A 300 12.94 5.78 -0.53
C GLU A 300 12.06 6.51 -1.55
N ASN A 301 11.70 7.77 -1.32
CA ASN A 301 10.70 8.53 -2.08
C ASN A 301 11.35 9.69 -2.85
N GLN A 302 11.27 10.90 -2.33
CA GLN A 302 11.75 12.13 -3.02
C GLN A 302 13.24 12.05 -3.39
N GLU A 303 14.08 11.53 -2.48
CA GLU A 303 15.52 11.39 -2.74
C GLU A 303 15.79 10.34 -3.83
N MET A 304 14.96 9.29 -3.92
CA MET A 304 15.04 8.32 -5.01
C MET A 304 14.60 8.93 -6.35
N ALA A 305 13.52 9.73 -6.37
CA ALA A 305 13.08 10.42 -7.59
C ALA A 305 14.16 11.39 -8.11
N VAL A 306 14.82 12.13 -7.22
CA VAL A 306 15.97 12.97 -7.57
C VAL A 306 17.10 12.11 -8.13
N TRP A 307 17.50 11.04 -7.44
CA TRP A 307 18.53 10.13 -7.89
C TRP A 307 18.25 9.55 -9.28
N ILE A 308 16.98 9.18 -9.58
CA ILE A 308 16.58 8.69 -10.90
C ILE A 308 16.84 9.77 -11.97
N THR A 309 16.46 11.02 -11.72
CA THR A 309 16.64 12.10 -12.70
C THR A 309 18.10 12.52 -12.90
N GLU A 310 18.96 12.31 -11.90
CA GLU A 310 20.40 12.60 -11.96
C GLU A 310 21.20 11.52 -12.71
N ASN A 311 20.75 10.24 -12.61
CA ASN A 311 21.52 9.10 -13.14
C ASN A 311 20.97 8.53 -14.44
N PHE A 312 19.70 8.82 -14.80
CA PHE A 312 19.05 8.29 -15.99
C PHE A 312 18.35 9.40 -16.79
N PRO A 313 18.03 9.17 -18.07
CA PRO A 313 17.49 10.20 -18.96
C PRO A 313 15.99 10.46 -18.70
N PHE A 314 15.64 10.85 -17.49
CA PHE A 314 14.28 11.17 -17.09
C PHE A 314 14.10 12.62 -16.66
N VAL A 315 12.86 13.11 -16.77
CA VAL A 315 12.38 14.36 -16.16
C VAL A 315 11.22 14.00 -15.24
N LEU A 316 11.25 14.49 -14.02
CA LEU A 316 10.14 14.39 -13.07
C LEU A 316 9.02 15.33 -13.54
N GLU A 317 7.85 14.76 -13.88
CA GLU A 317 6.66 15.51 -14.29
C GLU A 317 5.71 15.78 -13.12
N GLU A 318 5.57 14.78 -12.24
CA GLU A 318 4.67 14.81 -11.08
C GLU A 318 5.20 13.92 -9.97
N GLU A 319 5.07 14.35 -8.73
CA GLU A 319 5.25 13.49 -7.56
C GLU A 319 4.20 13.82 -6.50
N ARG A 320 3.80 12.81 -5.74
CA ARG A 320 2.89 13.01 -4.61
C ARG A 320 3.23 12.08 -3.45
N GLN A 321 3.33 12.66 -2.25
CA GLN A 321 3.38 11.93 -0.99
C GLN A 321 2.00 11.98 -0.34
N LEU A 322 1.37 10.82 -0.18
CA LEU A 322 0.14 10.64 0.59
C LEU A 322 0.48 10.28 2.03
N LEU A 323 -0.20 10.90 2.98
CA LEU A 323 0.14 10.83 4.40
C LEU A 323 -1.06 10.34 5.24
N PRO A 324 -0.88 9.32 6.09
CA PRO A 324 -1.92 8.87 7.01
C PRO A 324 -2.38 10.02 7.92
N GLY A 325 -3.69 10.15 8.09
CA GLY A 325 -4.29 11.20 8.92
C GLY A 325 -4.47 12.55 8.23
N THR A 326 -3.89 12.73 7.05
CA THR A 326 -4.12 13.90 6.17
C THR A 326 -4.94 13.48 4.96
N ASP A 327 -4.51 12.41 4.30
CA ASP A 327 -5.21 11.81 3.16
C ASP A 327 -6.14 10.68 3.62
N GLU A 328 -7.13 10.32 2.79
CA GLU A 328 -8.07 9.20 3.06
C GLU A 328 -7.44 7.82 2.81
N THR A 329 -6.12 7.77 2.62
CA THR A 329 -5.35 6.60 2.19
C THR A 329 -4.30 6.19 3.21
N ASP A 330 -3.67 5.05 2.96
CA ASP A 330 -2.39 4.73 3.60
C ASP A 330 -1.29 5.72 3.19
N GLY A 331 -0.17 5.71 3.92
CA GLY A 331 1.03 6.43 3.50
C GLY A 331 1.60 5.80 2.23
N PHE A 332 1.70 6.59 1.18
CA PHE A 332 2.11 6.13 -0.13
C PHE A 332 2.84 7.24 -0.88
N TYR A 333 3.72 6.87 -1.78
CA TYR A 333 4.40 7.82 -2.65
C TYR A 333 4.37 7.34 -4.09
N TYR A 334 4.21 8.26 -5.03
CA TYR A 334 4.50 8.00 -6.43
C TYR A 334 5.21 9.19 -7.08
N ALA A 335 6.03 8.87 -8.08
CA ALA A 335 6.67 9.82 -8.98
C ALA A 335 6.48 9.36 -10.43
N ARG A 336 5.92 10.24 -11.25
CA ARG A 336 5.81 10.09 -12.69
C ARG A 336 7.01 10.74 -13.36
N LEU A 337 7.80 9.94 -14.05
CA LEU A 337 9.00 10.39 -14.73
C LEU A 337 8.88 10.13 -16.25
N ARG A 338 9.14 11.16 -17.04
CA ARG A 338 9.13 11.08 -18.51
C ARG A 338 10.52 10.78 -19.01
N ARG A 339 10.68 9.72 -19.85
CA ARG A 339 11.96 9.46 -20.52
C ARG A 339 12.21 10.51 -21.61
N LYS A 340 13.41 11.09 -21.60
CA LYS A 340 13.90 11.96 -22.68
C LYS A 340 14.05 11.17 -23.99
N ALA A 341 14.17 11.87 -25.11
CA ALA A 341 14.37 11.27 -26.43
C ALA A 341 15.62 10.40 -26.52
#